data_d9a7563dc0634c2599ac8a961f5f7300
#
_entry.id   d9a7563dc0634c2599ac8a961f5f7300
#
_cell.length_a   1.000
_cell.length_b   1.000
_cell.length_c   1.000
_cell.angle_alpha   90.00
_cell.angle_beta   90.00
_cell.angle_gamma   90.00
#
_symmetry.space_group_name_H-M   'P 1'
#
loop_
_entity.id
_entity.type
_entity.pdbx_description
1 polymer ?
#
loop_
_entity_poly.entity_id
_entity_poly.type
_entity_poly.pdbx_seq_one_letter_code
_entity_poly.pdbx_strand_id
1 'polypeptide(L)'
;MTQPTILITGANRGLGLKFTELYAQKKFNVLATCRAPQNAERLLQLAEQSDLISIYPLDVGINEEIEDLSHKIKDVPIDILINNAGIWRSSSLGSANKQAWLESFAINSIAPYEVIQTLLPNIKMGVLKKVVSITSKMGSIDDNTSGGSYIYRSSKSALNMVMRSLENDLRPYDIATLTLHPGWVQTDMGGMNALINDEQSVSGMIEVIDALNIKNSGRFIDYAGKHINW
;
A
#
# COMPACT_ATOMS: atom_id res chain seq x y z
N MET A 1 -26.88 -5.49 4.01
CA MET A 1 -25.61 -4.92 4.48
C MET A 1 -24.98 -4.24 3.28
N THR A 2 -24.48 -3.02 3.44
CA THR A 2 -23.71 -2.33 2.39
C THR A 2 -22.40 -3.07 2.14
N GLN A 3 -21.99 -3.18 0.89
CA GLN A 3 -20.70 -3.79 0.53
C GLN A 3 -19.56 -2.95 1.12
N PRO A 4 -18.52 -3.55 1.71
CA PRO A 4 -17.37 -2.81 2.22
C PRO A 4 -16.56 -2.21 1.07
N THR A 5 -15.91 -1.08 1.35
CA THR A 5 -15.12 -0.34 0.36
C THR A 5 -13.63 -0.39 0.68
N ILE A 6 -12.83 -0.64 -0.34
CA ILE A 6 -11.37 -0.61 -0.25
C ILE A 6 -10.78 0.42 -1.22
N LEU A 7 -9.81 1.20 -0.76
CA LEU A 7 -9.00 2.06 -1.61
C LEU A 7 -7.59 1.50 -1.73
N ILE A 8 -7.09 1.40 -2.97
CA ILE A 8 -5.77 0.84 -3.29
C ILE A 8 -4.98 1.85 -4.12
N THR A 9 -3.81 2.27 -3.64
CA THR A 9 -2.92 3.13 -4.41
C THR A 9 -1.99 2.30 -5.31
N GLY A 10 -1.73 2.80 -6.55
CA GLY A 10 -0.87 2.11 -7.50
C GLY A 10 -1.47 0.81 -8.03
N ALA A 11 -2.77 0.83 -8.38
CA ALA A 11 -3.56 -0.35 -8.74
C ALA A 11 -3.40 -0.82 -10.20
N ASN A 12 -2.62 -0.14 -11.05
CA ASN A 12 -2.57 -0.41 -12.49
C ASN A 12 -1.71 -1.63 -12.90
N ARG A 13 -0.89 -2.17 -11.99
CA ARG A 13 0.00 -3.32 -12.25
C ARG A 13 0.43 -4.02 -10.97
N GLY A 14 1.10 -5.17 -11.13
CA GLY A 14 1.71 -5.93 -10.03
C GLY A 14 0.74 -6.20 -8.89
N LEU A 15 1.20 -6.03 -7.65
CA LEU A 15 0.41 -6.32 -6.45
C LEU A 15 -0.88 -5.50 -6.37
N GLY A 16 -0.84 -4.21 -6.73
CA GLY A 16 -2.02 -3.34 -6.68
C GLY A 16 -3.14 -3.82 -7.62
N LEU A 17 -2.79 -4.27 -8.82
CA LEU A 17 -3.74 -4.83 -9.77
C LEU A 17 -4.32 -6.16 -9.24
N LYS A 18 -3.48 -7.03 -8.68
CA LYS A 18 -3.92 -8.29 -8.09
C LYS A 18 -4.81 -8.08 -6.86
N PHE A 19 -4.50 -7.11 -6.01
CA PHE A 19 -5.41 -6.71 -4.91
C PHE A 19 -6.77 -6.26 -5.45
N THR A 20 -6.79 -5.44 -6.51
CA THR A 20 -8.03 -4.96 -7.13
C THR A 20 -8.89 -6.13 -7.62
N GLU A 21 -8.29 -7.09 -8.33
CA GLU A 21 -8.95 -8.29 -8.82
C GLU A 21 -9.56 -9.10 -7.67
N LEU A 22 -8.74 -9.49 -6.68
CA LEU A 22 -9.16 -10.38 -5.60
C LEU A 22 -10.18 -9.72 -4.64
N TYR A 23 -10.06 -8.41 -4.35
CA TYR A 23 -11.07 -7.73 -3.54
C TYR A 23 -12.40 -7.54 -4.27
N ALA A 24 -12.39 -7.31 -5.58
CA ALA A 24 -13.63 -7.30 -6.38
C ALA A 24 -14.31 -8.69 -6.38
N GLN A 25 -13.53 -9.78 -6.48
CA GLN A 25 -14.05 -11.15 -6.33
C GLN A 25 -14.66 -11.40 -4.94
N LYS A 26 -14.09 -10.81 -3.89
CA LYS A 26 -14.59 -10.82 -2.51
C LYS A 26 -15.80 -9.87 -2.30
N LYS A 27 -16.30 -9.24 -3.37
CA LYS A 27 -17.46 -8.33 -3.34
C LYS A 27 -17.25 -7.04 -2.56
N PHE A 28 -16.03 -6.53 -2.54
CA PHE A 28 -15.74 -5.17 -2.09
C PHE A 28 -15.98 -4.17 -3.24
N ASN A 29 -16.44 -2.96 -2.90
CA ASN A 29 -16.29 -1.81 -3.78
C ASN A 29 -14.83 -1.41 -3.78
N VAL A 30 -14.17 -1.42 -4.94
CA VAL A 30 -12.74 -1.15 -5.07
C VAL A 30 -12.52 0.23 -5.69
N LEU A 31 -11.95 1.15 -4.94
CA LEU A 31 -11.45 2.43 -5.43
C LEU A 31 -9.98 2.22 -5.83
N ALA A 32 -9.78 1.91 -7.10
CA ALA A 32 -8.47 1.64 -7.67
C ALA A 32 -7.83 2.93 -8.18
N THR A 33 -6.64 3.30 -7.68
CA THR A 33 -6.01 4.55 -8.11
C THR A 33 -4.69 4.31 -8.83
N CYS A 34 -4.42 5.11 -9.86
CA CYS A 34 -3.14 5.13 -10.57
C CYS A 34 -2.93 6.47 -11.29
N ARG A 35 -1.68 6.78 -11.63
CA ARG A 35 -1.29 8.07 -12.24
C ARG A 35 -1.94 8.36 -13.59
N ALA A 36 -2.09 7.35 -14.43
CA ALA A 36 -2.58 7.46 -15.79
C ALA A 36 -3.59 6.35 -16.11
N PRO A 37 -4.86 6.47 -15.64
CA PRO A 37 -5.89 5.46 -15.86
C PRO A 37 -6.07 5.08 -17.34
N GLN A 38 -5.97 6.06 -18.24
CA GLN A 38 -6.11 5.86 -19.68
C GLN A 38 -5.07 4.91 -20.29
N ASN A 39 -3.93 4.70 -19.61
CA ASN A 39 -2.84 3.81 -20.04
C ASN A 39 -2.81 2.50 -19.24
N ALA A 40 -3.79 2.26 -18.37
CA ALA A 40 -3.85 1.12 -17.46
C ALA A 40 -4.74 -0.01 -18.05
N GLU A 41 -4.39 -0.54 -19.22
CA GLU A 41 -5.22 -1.47 -20.01
C GLU A 41 -5.77 -2.63 -19.17
N ARG A 42 -4.94 -3.32 -18.39
CA ARG A 42 -5.37 -4.44 -17.55
C ARG A 42 -6.34 -4.03 -16.45
N LEU A 43 -6.16 -2.84 -15.87
CA LEU A 43 -7.08 -2.31 -14.86
C LEU A 43 -8.42 -1.88 -15.49
N LEU A 44 -8.38 -1.29 -16.68
CA LEU A 44 -9.58 -0.95 -17.45
C LEU A 44 -10.37 -2.21 -17.80
N GLN A 45 -9.71 -3.27 -18.29
CA GLN A 45 -10.35 -4.56 -18.56
C GLN A 45 -11.02 -5.18 -17.32
N LEU A 46 -10.38 -5.08 -16.14
CA LEU A 46 -11.00 -5.54 -14.89
C LEU A 46 -12.24 -4.72 -14.52
N ALA A 47 -12.18 -3.40 -14.71
CA ALA A 47 -13.32 -2.52 -14.43
C ALA A 47 -14.50 -2.75 -15.40
N GLU A 48 -14.23 -3.06 -16.67
CA GLU A 48 -15.27 -3.45 -17.65
C GLU A 48 -15.99 -4.76 -17.26
N GLN A 49 -15.32 -5.64 -16.52
CA GLN A 49 -15.86 -6.94 -16.08
C GLN A 49 -16.56 -6.87 -14.72
N SER A 50 -16.48 -5.75 -14.00
CA SER A 50 -17.01 -5.64 -12.65
C SER A 50 -17.42 -4.21 -12.29
N ASP A 51 -18.70 -3.98 -12.10
CA ASP A 51 -19.26 -2.71 -11.61
C ASP A 51 -18.77 -2.32 -10.19
N LEU A 52 -18.02 -3.22 -9.53
CA LEU A 52 -17.44 -2.97 -8.21
C LEU A 52 -16.12 -2.18 -8.27
N ILE A 53 -15.53 -2.00 -9.44
CA ILE A 53 -14.22 -1.34 -9.60
C ILE A 53 -14.43 0.06 -10.18
N SER A 54 -14.06 1.07 -9.40
CA SER A 54 -14.00 2.47 -9.84
C SER A 54 -12.54 2.91 -9.91
N ILE A 55 -12.16 3.53 -11.04
CA ILE A 55 -10.77 3.94 -11.27
C ILE A 55 -10.65 5.46 -11.13
N TYR A 56 -9.66 5.90 -10.36
CA TYR A 56 -9.38 7.32 -10.12
C TYR A 56 -7.93 7.65 -10.49
N PRO A 57 -7.69 8.80 -11.16
CA PRO A 57 -6.33 9.31 -11.33
C PRO A 57 -5.77 9.74 -9.98
N LEU A 58 -4.52 9.33 -9.69
CA LEU A 58 -3.79 9.73 -8.50
C LEU A 58 -2.29 9.51 -8.71
N ASP A 59 -1.51 10.58 -8.73
CA ASP A 59 -0.09 10.53 -8.39
C ASP A 59 0.06 10.83 -6.89
N VAL A 60 0.44 9.83 -6.12
CA VAL A 60 0.60 9.97 -4.66
C VAL A 60 1.73 10.93 -4.26
N GLY A 61 2.58 11.32 -5.20
CA GLY A 61 3.63 12.33 -5.01
C GLY A 61 3.16 13.76 -5.20
N ILE A 62 1.87 13.99 -5.50
CA ILE A 62 1.27 15.30 -5.74
C ILE A 62 0.12 15.50 -4.76
N ASN A 63 0.31 16.39 -3.77
CA ASN A 63 -0.68 16.62 -2.71
C ASN A 63 -2.03 17.07 -3.24
N GLU A 64 -2.03 17.95 -4.23
CA GLU A 64 -3.24 18.46 -4.86
C GLU A 64 -4.09 17.33 -5.46
N GLU A 65 -3.46 16.27 -6.00
CA GLU A 65 -4.20 15.11 -6.52
C GLU A 65 -4.80 14.24 -5.40
N ILE A 66 -4.15 14.17 -4.22
CA ILE A 66 -4.71 13.49 -3.04
C ILE A 66 -5.93 14.25 -2.51
N GLU A 67 -5.83 15.58 -2.45
CA GLU A 67 -6.94 16.46 -2.06
C GLU A 67 -8.11 16.37 -3.04
N ASP A 68 -7.85 16.42 -4.35
CA ASP A 68 -8.85 16.25 -5.41
C ASP A 68 -9.57 14.90 -5.31
N LEU A 69 -8.83 13.82 -5.04
CA LEU A 69 -9.43 12.51 -4.80
C LEU A 69 -10.35 12.56 -3.58
N SER A 70 -9.90 13.15 -2.47
CA SER A 70 -10.69 13.25 -1.24
C SER A 70 -12.02 14.00 -1.47
N HIS A 71 -12.00 15.07 -2.25
CA HIS A 71 -13.21 15.81 -2.61
C HIS A 71 -14.18 14.97 -3.46
N LYS A 72 -13.67 14.18 -4.41
CA LYS A 72 -14.47 13.30 -5.27
C LYS A 72 -15.17 12.17 -4.49
N ILE A 73 -14.52 11.68 -3.43
CA ILE A 73 -15.02 10.56 -2.62
C ILE A 73 -15.44 10.97 -1.20
N LYS A 74 -15.70 12.26 -0.94
CA LYS A 74 -15.92 12.83 0.41
C LYS A 74 -16.96 12.09 1.28
N ASP A 75 -17.99 11.53 0.65
CA ASP A 75 -19.09 10.83 1.34
C ASP A 75 -18.97 9.30 1.25
N VAL A 76 -17.84 8.79 0.74
CA VAL A 76 -17.61 7.35 0.57
C VAL A 76 -16.87 6.81 1.79
N PRO A 77 -17.46 5.89 2.59
CA PRO A 77 -16.74 5.23 3.67
C PRO A 77 -15.64 4.34 3.11
N ILE A 78 -14.43 4.39 3.71
CA ILE A 78 -13.31 3.50 3.38
C ILE A 78 -13.12 2.53 4.53
N ASP A 79 -13.39 1.26 4.29
CA ASP A 79 -13.21 0.17 5.24
C ASP A 79 -11.75 -0.27 5.34
N ILE A 80 -11.06 -0.32 4.19
CA ILE A 80 -9.65 -0.69 4.09
C ILE A 80 -8.94 0.29 3.17
N LEU A 81 -7.84 0.88 3.64
CA LEU A 81 -6.90 1.62 2.81
C LEU A 81 -5.63 0.78 2.63
N ILE A 82 -5.22 0.53 1.39
CA ILE A 82 -3.92 -0.09 1.05
C ILE A 82 -3.03 0.93 0.35
N ASN A 83 -2.04 1.44 1.05
CA ASN A 83 -0.92 2.19 0.48
C ASN A 83 0.04 1.19 -0.18
N ASN A 84 -0.18 0.91 -1.46
CA ASN A 84 0.63 0.00 -2.26
C ASN A 84 1.57 0.74 -3.23
N ALA A 85 1.25 1.95 -3.65
CA ALA A 85 2.13 2.73 -4.51
C ALA A 85 3.54 2.84 -3.94
N GLY A 86 4.55 2.65 -4.77
CA GLY A 86 5.94 2.73 -4.37
C GLY A 86 6.89 2.60 -5.56
N ILE A 87 8.13 3.04 -5.35
CA ILE A 87 9.20 2.99 -6.35
C ILE A 87 10.44 2.32 -5.80
N TRP A 88 11.20 1.73 -6.71
CA TRP A 88 12.54 1.19 -6.48
C TRP A 88 13.57 2.07 -7.20
N ARG A 89 14.64 2.44 -6.49
CA ARG A 89 15.81 3.10 -7.09
C ARG A 89 17.06 2.35 -6.64
N SER A 90 17.85 1.89 -7.59
CA SER A 90 19.12 1.21 -7.30
C SER A 90 20.12 2.17 -6.66
N SER A 91 20.89 1.66 -5.70
CA SER A 91 21.98 2.43 -5.08
C SER A 91 23.00 1.51 -4.42
N SER A 92 24.28 1.88 -4.54
CA SER A 92 25.39 1.24 -3.84
C SER A 92 26.29 2.30 -3.20
N LEU A 93 27.25 1.88 -2.39
CA LEU A 93 28.23 2.80 -1.81
C LEU A 93 28.97 3.53 -2.94
N GLY A 94 28.99 4.86 -2.89
CA GLY A 94 29.60 5.73 -3.91
C GLY A 94 28.71 6.01 -5.14
N SER A 95 27.51 5.40 -5.29
CA SER A 95 26.64 5.61 -6.45
C SER A 95 25.19 6.01 -6.10
N ALA A 96 24.92 6.44 -4.88
CA ALA A 96 23.59 6.89 -4.48
C ALA A 96 23.31 8.30 -5.03
N ASN A 97 22.24 8.43 -5.83
CA ASN A 97 21.79 9.71 -6.37
C ASN A 97 20.85 10.41 -5.39
N LYS A 98 21.18 11.65 -5.00
CA LYS A 98 20.41 12.43 -4.01
C LYS A 98 18.97 12.70 -4.47
N GLN A 99 18.75 13.03 -5.75
CA GLN A 99 17.42 13.34 -6.27
C GLN A 99 16.53 12.08 -6.26
N ALA A 100 17.08 10.92 -6.70
CA ALA A 100 16.38 9.64 -6.62
C ALA A 100 16.08 9.23 -5.16
N TRP A 101 16.93 9.65 -4.21
CA TRP A 101 16.70 9.41 -2.78
C TRP A 101 15.53 10.23 -2.25
N LEU A 102 15.51 11.53 -2.56
CA LEU A 102 14.39 12.42 -2.20
C LEU A 102 13.06 11.94 -2.80
N GLU A 103 13.06 11.57 -4.08
CA GLU A 103 11.89 10.99 -4.75
C GLU A 103 11.40 9.72 -4.05
N SER A 104 12.33 8.83 -3.67
CA SER A 104 11.96 7.60 -2.98
C SER A 104 11.36 7.85 -1.59
N PHE A 105 11.84 8.86 -0.86
CA PHE A 105 11.23 9.24 0.41
C PHE A 105 9.85 9.88 0.21
N ALA A 106 9.72 10.75 -0.78
CA ALA A 106 8.43 11.38 -1.12
C ALA A 106 7.37 10.30 -1.40
N ILE A 107 7.66 9.34 -2.28
CA ILE A 107 6.67 8.35 -2.72
C ILE A 107 6.52 7.20 -1.72
N ASN A 108 7.61 6.65 -1.17
CA ASN A 108 7.54 5.43 -0.36
C ASN A 108 7.20 5.69 1.12
N SER A 109 7.40 6.92 1.62
CA SER A 109 7.29 7.23 3.06
C SER A 109 6.33 8.37 3.34
N ILE A 110 6.48 9.53 2.67
CA ILE A 110 5.69 10.72 2.92
C ILE A 110 4.27 10.55 2.33
N ALA A 111 4.16 10.15 1.07
CA ALA A 111 2.88 9.99 0.41
C ALA A 111 1.90 9.05 1.15
N PRO A 112 2.31 7.87 1.69
CA PRO A 112 1.44 7.06 2.54
C PRO A 112 0.86 7.81 3.75
N TYR A 113 1.66 8.68 4.40
CA TYR A 113 1.19 9.53 5.49
C TYR A 113 0.15 10.54 4.99
N GLU A 114 0.43 11.24 3.90
CA GLU A 114 -0.44 12.26 3.32
C GLU A 114 -1.78 11.67 2.87
N VAL A 115 -1.76 10.51 2.20
CA VAL A 115 -2.98 9.77 1.81
C VAL A 115 -3.80 9.40 3.05
N ILE A 116 -3.17 8.87 4.11
CA ILE A 116 -3.88 8.51 5.34
C ILE A 116 -4.46 9.76 6.01
N GLN A 117 -3.69 10.83 6.14
CA GLN A 117 -4.12 12.08 6.78
C GLN A 117 -5.32 12.70 6.04
N THR A 118 -5.22 12.81 4.72
CA THR A 118 -6.26 13.43 3.88
C THR A 118 -7.54 12.60 3.85
N LEU A 119 -7.42 11.26 3.79
CA LEU A 119 -8.57 10.36 3.75
C LEU A 119 -9.05 9.89 5.14
N LEU A 120 -8.50 10.44 6.23
CA LEU A 120 -8.89 10.07 7.58
C LEU A 120 -10.39 10.21 7.86
N PRO A 121 -11.09 11.27 7.37
CA PRO A 121 -12.54 11.35 7.50
C PRO A 121 -13.27 10.14 6.89
N ASN A 122 -12.87 9.71 5.70
CA ASN A 122 -13.45 8.56 4.99
C ASN A 122 -13.19 7.24 5.74
N ILE A 123 -11.96 7.05 6.27
CA ILE A 123 -11.59 5.86 7.05
C ILE A 123 -12.39 5.79 8.36
N LYS A 124 -12.63 6.93 9.01
CA LYS A 124 -13.47 6.99 10.22
C LYS A 124 -14.93 6.60 9.96
N MET A 125 -15.45 6.85 8.76
CA MET A 125 -16.80 6.43 8.35
C MET A 125 -16.88 4.92 8.06
N GLY A 126 -15.77 4.27 7.72
CA GLY A 126 -15.73 2.83 7.47
C GLY A 126 -16.07 1.98 8.69
N VAL A 127 -16.50 0.76 8.46
CA VAL A 127 -16.85 -0.22 9.52
C VAL A 127 -15.60 -1.03 9.93
N LEU A 128 -14.80 -1.50 8.95
CA LEU A 128 -13.62 -2.34 9.23
C LEU A 128 -12.43 -1.55 9.75
N LYS A 129 -12.26 -0.30 9.31
CA LYS A 129 -11.26 0.67 9.80
C LYS A 129 -9.84 0.13 9.80
N LYS A 130 -9.35 -0.30 8.64
CA LYS A 130 -8.02 -0.88 8.47
C LYS A 130 -7.16 -0.01 7.57
N VAL A 131 -5.93 0.25 7.98
CA VAL A 131 -4.92 0.98 7.20
C VAL A 131 -3.69 0.09 7.05
N VAL A 132 -3.35 -0.23 5.82
CA VAL A 132 -2.24 -1.12 5.46
C VAL A 132 -1.26 -0.38 4.57
N SER A 133 0.03 -0.43 4.89
CA SER A 133 1.08 0.07 4.00
C SER A 133 1.99 -1.07 3.57
N ILE A 134 2.16 -1.21 2.24
CA ILE A 134 3.05 -2.21 1.66
C ILE A 134 4.49 -1.70 1.79
N THR A 135 5.25 -2.38 2.64
CA THR A 135 6.65 -2.11 2.89
C THR A 135 7.54 -3.20 2.29
N SER A 136 8.71 -3.37 2.84
CA SER A 136 9.66 -4.43 2.48
C SER A 136 10.41 -4.91 3.72
N LYS A 137 10.75 -6.18 3.76
CA LYS A 137 11.72 -6.72 4.72
C LYS A 137 13.05 -5.97 4.66
N MET A 138 13.39 -5.41 3.49
CA MET A 138 14.56 -4.52 3.32
C MET A 138 14.46 -3.21 4.13
N GLY A 139 13.29 -2.84 4.62
CA GLY A 139 13.08 -1.73 5.57
C GLY A 139 13.33 -2.10 7.04
N SER A 140 13.59 -3.36 7.35
CA SER A 140 14.05 -3.78 8.66
C SER A 140 15.53 -3.40 8.85
N ILE A 141 15.83 -2.74 9.95
CA ILE A 141 17.20 -2.42 10.35
C ILE A 141 17.92 -3.68 10.82
N ASP A 142 17.18 -4.48 11.59
CA ASP A 142 17.70 -5.73 12.19
C ASP A 142 18.02 -6.81 11.15
N ASP A 143 17.22 -6.90 10.06
CA ASP A 143 17.44 -7.88 8.97
C ASP A 143 18.55 -7.46 7.99
N ASN A 144 19.12 -6.26 8.12
CA ASN A 144 20.09 -5.74 7.16
C ASN A 144 21.51 -6.30 7.38
N THR A 145 21.77 -7.49 6.90
CA THR A 145 23.07 -8.16 6.96
C THR A 145 23.91 -8.00 5.68
N SER A 146 23.33 -7.50 4.58
CA SER A 146 23.97 -7.43 3.27
C SER A 146 24.41 -6.02 2.83
N GLY A 147 23.91 -4.96 3.50
CA GLY A 147 24.14 -3.58 3.09
C GLY A 147 23.53 -3.24 1.72
N GLY A 148 24.05 -2.21 1.03
CA GLY A 148 23.58 -1.77 -0.28
C GLY A 148 22.15 -1.23 -0.29
N SER A 149 21.61 -0.95 -1.47
CA SER A 149 20.24 -0.47 -1.68
C SER A 149 19.82 0.66 -0.73
N TYR A 150 20.76 1.59 -0.45
CA TYR A 150 20.59 2.65 0.56
C TYR A 150 19.29 3.44 0.41
N ILE A 151 18.98 3.83 -0.84
CA ILE A 151 17.78 4.62 -1.16
C ILE A 151 16.52 3.87 -0.77
N TYR A 152 16.38 2.64 -1.23
CA TYR A 152 15.16 1.86 -1.00
C TYR A 152 15.01 1.43 0.46
N ARG A 153 16.07 0.86 1.05
CA ARG A 153 16.08 0.44 2.46
C ARG A 153 15.67 1.58 3.37
N SER A 154 16.35 2.73 3.26
CA SER A 154 16.07 3.87 4.13
C SER A 154 14.67 4.43 3.92
N SER A 155 14.15 4.47 2.70
CA SER A 155 12.76 4.90 2.46
C SER A 155 11.74 3.94 3.06
N LYS A 156 11.98 2.63 3.03
CA LYS A 156 11.07 1.65 3.65
C LYS A 156 11.20 1.60 5.18
N SER A 157 12.39 1.86 5.73
CA SER A 157 12.56 2.05 7.19
C SER A 157 11.83 3.30 7.66
N ALA A 158 11.87 4.39 6.89
CA ALA A 158 11.11 5.60 7.19
C ALA A 158 9.59 5.34 7.16
N LEU A 159 9.08 4.61 6.16
CA LEU A 159 7.69 4.18 6.11
C LEU A 159 7.32 3.35 7.36
N ASN A 160 8.17 2.42 7.77
CA ASN A 160 7.95 1.61 8.95
C ASN A 160 7.79 2.47 10.21
N MET A 161 8.62 3.51 10.38
CA MET A 161 8.51 4.45 11.49
C MET A 161 7.24 5.30 11.41
N VAL A 162 6.88 5.80 10.21
CA VAL A 162 5.63 6.54 9.98
C VAL A 162 4.43 5.68 10.41
N MET A 163 4.37 4.43 9.97
CA MET A 163 3.27 3.52 10.31
C MET A 163 3.22 3.19 11.81
N ARG A 164 4.38 3.10 12.46
CA ARG A 164 4.46 2.90 13.92
C ARG A 164 3.94 4.10 14.70
N SER A 165 4.21 5.31 14.25
CA SER A 165 3.67 6.54 14.85
C SER A 165 2.16 6.65 14.62
N LEU A 166 1.71 6.41 13.38
CA LEU A 166 0.29 6.43 13.01
C LEU A 166 -0.53 5.39 13.78
N GLU A 167 0.03 4.26 14.17
CA GLU A 167 -0.65 3.28 15.01
C GLU A 167 -1.12 3.91 16.33
N ASN A 168 -0.26 4.68 16.99
CA ASN A 168 -0.61 5.35 18.23
C ASN A 168 -1.66 6.46 18.02
N ASP A 169 -1.52 7.24 16.94
CA ASP A 169 -2.40 8.38 16.64
C ASP A 169 -3.79 7.93 16.15
N LEU A 170 -3.88 6.77 15.48
CA LEU A 170 -5.12 6.24 14.91
C LEU A 170 -5.90 5.32 15.85
N ARG A 171 -5.22 4.74 16.86
CA ARG A 171 -5.82 3.86 17.87
C ARG A 171 -7.04 4.46 18.58
N PRO A 172 -7.08 5.77 18.97
CA PRO A 172 -8.26 6.36 19.59
C PRO A 172 -9.51 6.39 18.71
N TYR A 173 -9.36 6.14 17.40
CA TYR A 173 -10.47 6.08 16.43
C TYR A 173 -10.85 4.64 16.05
N ASP A 174 -10.30 3.63 16.77
CA ASP A 174 -10.45 2.20 16.47
C ASP A 174 -9.96 1.81 15.07
N ILE A 175 -8.99 2.55 14.52
CA ILE A 175 -8.37 2.26 13.23
C ILE A 175 -7.16 1.37 13.45
N ALA A 176 -7.21 0.15 12.93
CA ALA A 176 -6.09 -0.79 13.00
C ALA A 176 -5.09 -0.57 11.86
N THR A 177 -3.79 -0.55 12.18
CA THR A 177 -2.72 -0.36 11.21
C THR A 177 -1.87 -1.60 11.02
N LEU A 178 -1.34 -1.77 9.80
CA LEU A 178 -0.45 -2.89 9.48
C LEU A 178 0.65 -2.43 8.53
N THR A 179 1.88 -2.82 8.85
CA THR A 179 3.05 -2.67 8.00
C THR A 179 3.37 -4.05 7.40
N LEU A 180 3.18 -4.21 6.08
CA LEU A 180 3.09 -5.53 5.45
C LEU A 180 4.14 -5.73 4.36
N HIS A 181 4.97 -6.78 4.49
CA HIS A 181 5.94 -7.19 3.49
C HIS A 181 5.33 -8.24 2.55
N PRO A 182 5.29 -7.98 1.23
CA PRO A 182 4.65 -8.87 0.26
C PRO A 182 5.44 -10.15 -0.07
N GLY A 183 6.65 -10.32 0.48
CA GLY A 183 7.61 -11.30 -0.01
C GLY A 183 8.45 -10.76 -1.18
N TRP A 184 9.27 -11.62 -1.79
CA TRP A 184 9.95 -11.29 -3.03
C TRP A 184 9.14 -11.85 -4.20
N VAL A 185 8.41 -10.96 -4.88
CA VAL A 185 7.30 -11.29 -5.78
C VAL A 185 7.69 -11.05 -7.24
N GLN A 186 7.32 -11.94 -8.14
CA GLN A 186 7.49 -11.85 -9.59
C GLN A 186 6.62 -10.72 -10.16
N THR A 187 7.18 -9.52 -10.17
CA THR A 187 6.60 -8.29 -10.72
C THR A 187 7.70 -7.52 -11.45
N ASP A 188 7.37 -6.43 -12.13
CA ASP A 188 8.36 -5.56 -12.76
C ASP A 188 9.42 -5.06 -11.76
N MET A 189 9.04 -4.87 -10.50
CA MET A 189 9.97 -4.44 -9.44
C MET A 189 10.79 -5.59 -8.86
N GLY A 190 10.20 -6.76 -8.69
CA GLY A 190 10.87 -7.92 -8.05
C GLY A 190 11.70 -8.75 -9.03
N GLY A 191 11.41 -8.65 -10.33
CA GLY A 191 12.08 -9.42 -11.39
C GLY A 191 11.62 -10.88 -11.48
N MET A 192 12.01 -11.53 -12.55
CA MET A 192 11.60 -12.92 -12.87
C MET A 192 12.20 -13.98 -11.92
N ASN A 193 13.29 -13.66 -11.23
CA ASN A 193 13.95 -14.57 -10.28
C ASN A 193 13.32 -14.54 -8.88
N ALA A 194 12.25 -13.79 -8.69
CA ALA A 194 11.56 -13.70 -7.41
C ALA A 194 10.94 -15.06 -7.01
N LEU A 195 10.79 -15.28 -5.70
CA LEU A 195 10.50 -16.59 -5.13
C LEU A 195 9.02 -17.00 -5.23
N ILE A 196 8.12 -16.02 -5.31
CA ILE A 196 6.66 -16.25 -5.31
C ILE A 196 5.99 -15.41 -6.39
N ASN A 197 4.83 -15.86 -6.87
CA ASN A 197 4.01 -15.08 -7.79
C ASN A 197 3.10 -14.07 -7.06
N ASP A 198 2.45 -13.21 -7.81
CA ASP A 198 1.55 -12.17 -7.28
C ASP A 198 0.30 -12.78 -6.62
N GLU A 199 -0.25 -13.86 -7.15
CA GLU A 199 -1.40 -14.57 -6.60
C GLU A 199 -1.12 -15.08 -5.17
N GLN A 200 -0.01 -15.80 -4.99
CA GLN A 200 0.40 -16.33 -3.69
C GLN A 200 0.65 -15.21 -2.67
N SER A 201 1.34 -14.16 -3.11
CA SER A 201 1.65 -13.01 -2.26
C SER A 201 0.38 -12.29 -1.81
N VAL A 202 -0.49 -11.93 -2.75
CA VAL A 202 -1.68 -11.12 -2.45
C VAL A 202 -2.73 -11.93 -1.70
N SER A 203 -2.93 -13.20 -2.02
CA SER A 203 -3.84 -14.07 -1.26
C SER A 203 -3.42 -14.17 0.20
N GLY A 204 -2.14 -14.41 0.47
CA GLY A 204 -1.63 -14.44 1.84
C GLY A 204 -1.76 -13.09 2.55
N MET A 205 -1.45 -11.99 1.85
CA MET A 205 -1.65 -10.64 2.42
C MET A 205 -3.11 -10.36 2.75
N ILE A 206 -4.06 -10.80 1.94
CA ILE A 206 -5.50 -10.65 2.20
C ILE A 206 -5.90 -11.42 3.47
N GLU A 207 -5.43 -12.66 3.66
CA GLU A 207 -5.68 -13.43 4.89
C GLU A 207 -5.18 -12.68 6.12
N VAL A 208 -3.99 -12.11 6.04
CA VAL A 208 -3.39 -11.30 7.10
C VAL A 208 -4.21 -10.03 7.37
N ILE A 209 -4.68 -9.35 6.32
CA ILE A 209 -5.51 -8.15 6.43
C ILE A 209 -6.89 -8.49 7.00
N ASP A 210 -7.49 -9.61 6.60
CA ASP A 210 -8.78 -10.06 7.13
C ASP A 210 -8.70 -10.30 8.65
N ALA A 211 -7.61 -10.89 9.14
CA ALA A 211 -7.36 -11.13 10.57
C ALA A 211 -6.98 -9.87 11.37
N LEU A 212 -6.67 -8.74 10.70
CA LEU A 212 -6.26 -7.50 11.36
C LEU A 212 -7.41 -6.90 12.17
N ASN A 213 -7.11 -6.50 13.39
CA ASN A 213 -8.00 -5.79 14.30
C ASN A 213 -7.19 -4.94 15.29
N ILE A 214 -7.85 -4.15 16.13
CA ILE A 214 -7.17 -3.23 17.06
C ILE A 214 -6.25 -3.93 18.09
N LYS A 215 -6.50 -5.19 18.43
CA LYS A 215 -5.65 -5.93 19.39
C LYS A 215 -4.33 -6.38 18.78
N ASN A 216 -4.30 -6.56 17.47
CA ASN A 216 -3.10 -6.99 16.74
C ASN A 216 -2.56 -5.92 15.77
N SER A 217 -2.99 -4.66 15.95
CA SER A 217 -2.54 -3.47 15.22
C SER A 217 -1.06 -3.16 15.46
N GLY A 218 -0.47 -2.39 14.55
CA GLY A 218 0.88 -1.84 14.69
C GLY A 218 2.01 -2.86 14.54
N ARG A 219 1.78 -3.97 13.84
CA ARG A 219 2.80 -5.00 13.60
C ARG A 219 3.47 -4.83 12.24
N PHE A 220 4.72 -5.30 12.16
CA PHE A 220 5.44 -5.50 10.91
C PHE A 220 5.52 -7.01 10.64
N ILE A 221 4.83 -7.46 9.61
CA ILE A 221 4.71 -8.89 9.27
C ILE A 221 4.80 -9.10 7.75
N ASP A 222 5.06 -10.33 7.34
CA ASP A 222 5.06 -10.69 5.93
C ASP A 222 3.69 -11.24 5.46
N TYR A 223 3.59 -11.53 4.17
CA TYR A 223 2.39 -12.06 3.52
C TYR A 223 1.90 -13.40 4.10
N ALA A 224 2.77 -14.15 4.77
CA ALA A 224 2.42 -15.41 5.43
C ALA A 224 2.09 -15.23 6.93
N GLY A 225 2.01 -13.97 7.42
CA GLY A 225 1.73 -13.64 8.81
C GLY A 225 2.91 -13.76 9.76
N LYS A 226 4.13 -13.99 9.23
CA LYS A 226 5.33 -14.09 10.04
C LYS A 226 5.81 -12.70 10.49
N HIS A 227 6.10 -12.55 11.78
CA HIS A 227 6.65 -11.31 12.33
C HIS A 227 8.04 -11.00 11.77
N ILE A 228 8.28 -9.72 11.45
CA ILE A 228 9.56 -9.18 11.03
C ILE A 228 10.00 -8.17 12.08
N ASN A 229 11.25 -8.24 12.51
CA ASN A 229 11.83 -7.21 13.39
C ASN A 229 11.96 -5.88 12.64
N TRP A 230 11.89 -4.79 13.41
CA TRP A 230 11.98 -3.43 12.85
C TRP A 230 13.35 -3.05 12.29
#